data_9c3a92af290a12301d36597c35a45f39
#
_entry.id   9c3a92af290a12301d36597c35a45f39
#
_cell.length_a   1.000
_cell.length_b   1.000
_cell.length_c   1.000
_cell.angle_alpha   90.00
_cell.angle_beta   90.00
_cell.angle_gamma   90.00
#
_symmetry.space_group_name_H-M   'P 1'
#
loop_
_entity.id
_entity.type
_entity.pdbx_description
1 polymer ?
#
loop_
_entity_poly.entity_id
_entity_poly.type
_entity_poly.pdbx_seq_one_letter_code
_entity_poly.pdbx_strand_id
1 'polypeptide(L)'
;MKSTRVLVLAGGRSDEHDVSITSARSLLAAIEKVQHLEATVIVVTREGRWLGVDDSQKALTAGTAREGGELTLQGARVVSDYDVVFPIMHGPFGEDGTVQGMLELAGVPYVGCGVLTSAVCMDKIMTKEVLRANDIPQVRYVSLSRRAYKTDPEAILSAARTLSAPWFVKPANLGSSVGVSKVGDPSQLDAAIRAALKFGRRAIVEAGVPDVRELEIAILGNDNPRASPVGEITYKADFYDYETKYTDGNAQLHIPTDAPEDVCKKIQELGIRAYQLLDCAGLARVDFFYQPQTGQVFLNELNTIPGFTPSSMFPKLWEAGGVPYGRLVEHLVELAQERHKERQ
;
A
#
# COMPACT_ATOMS: atom_id res chain seq x y z
N MET A 1 -23.00 13.11 22.84
CA MET A 1 -21.78 13.67 22.17
C MET A 1 -22.13 13.88 20.70
N LYS A 2 -21.56 14.89 20.04
CA LYS A 2 -21.78 15.10 18.59
C LYS A 2 -21.08 13.98 17.84
N SER A 3 -21.76 13.32 16.90
CA SER A 3 -21.15 12.30 16.05
C SER A 3 -20.04 12.89 15.17
N THR A 4 -18.97 12.15 14.95
CA THR A 4 -17.91 12.48 13.99
C THR A 4 -18.35 12.03 12.59
N ARG A 5 -18.43 12.98 11.65
CA ARG A 5 -18.81 12.70 10.26
C ARG A 5 -17.59 12.28 9.47
N VAL A 6 -17.58 11.02 9.04
CA VAL A 6 -16.49 10.40 8.29
C VAL A 6 -16.87 10.29 6.82
N LEU A 7 -16.07 10.88 5.93
CA LEU A 7 -16.19 10.66 4.50
C LEU A 7 -15.29 9.50 4.09
N VAL A 8 -15.85 8.41 3.62
CA VAL A 8 -15.11 7.32 2.97
C VAL A 8 -14.92 7.66 1.50
N LEU A 9 -13.66 7.81 1.07
CA LEU A 9 -13.32 8.11 -0.32
C LEU A 9 -12.79 6.85 -0.99
N ALA A 10 -13.51 6.31 -1.99
CA ALA A 10 -13.27 5.01 -2.59
C ALA A 10 -13.20 5.05 -4.12
N GLY A 11 -12.85 3.94 -4.73
CA GLY A 11 -12.70 3.78 -6.18
C GLY A 11 -11.34 4.28 -6.68
N GLY A 12 -11.37 5.20 -7.65
CA GLY A 12 -10.16 5.79 -8.23
C GLY A 12 -9.80 5.23 -9.60
N ARG A 13 -8.76 5.80 -10.20
CA ARG A 13 -8.35 5.55 -11.60
C ARG A 13 -7.41 4.34 -11.75
N SER A 14 -6.99 3.72 -10.65
CA SER A 14 -6.07 2.59 -10.68
C SER A 14 -6.76 1.28 -11.08
N ASP A 15 -5.96 0.28 -11.43
CA ASP A 15 -6.44 -1.10 -11.67
C ASP A 15 -7.03 -1.74 -10.41
N GLU A 16 -6.75 -1.17 -9.22
CA GLU A 16 -7.24 -1.62 -7.92
C GLU A 16 -8.60 -1.01 -7.52
N HIS A 17 -9.31 -0.37 -8.47
CA HIS A 17 -10.62 0.26 -8.26
C HIS A 17 -11.62 -0.65 -7.53
N ASP A 18 -11.78 -1.89 -7.99
CA ASP A 18 -12.77 -2.82 -7.44
C ASP A 18 -12.38 -3.31 -6.04
N VAL A 19 -11.08 -3.42 -5.77
CA VAL A 19 -10.54 -3.71 -4.42
C VAL A 19 -10.88 -2.57 -3.45
N SER A 20 -10.75 -1.32 -3.91
CA SER A 20 -11.15 -0.13 -3.15
C SER A 20 -12.64 -0.14 -2.83
N ILE A 21 -13.51 -0.45 -3.80
CA ILE A 21 -14.96 -0.56 -3.58
C ILE A 21 -15.28 -1.63 -2.53
N THR A 22 -14.62 -2.78 -2.58
CA THR A 22 -14.81 -3.87 -1.60
C THR A 22 -14.32 -3.47 -0.21
N SER A 23 -13.17 -2.81 -0.12
CA SER A 23 -12.64 -2.26 1.13
C SER A 23 -13.59 -1.21 1.73
N ALA A 24 -14.14 -0.32 0.91
CA ALA A 24 -15.10 0.70 1.35
C ALA A 24 -16.38 0.11 1.94
N ARG A 25 -16.93 -0.95 1.33
CA ARG A 25 -18.10 -1.66 1.90
C ARG A 25 -17.82 -2.19 3.29
N SER A 26 -16.68 -2.83 3.47
CA SER A 26 -16.26 -3.40 4.75
C SER A 26 -16.07 -2.32 5.80
N LEU A 27 -15.45 -1.20 5.40
CA LEU A 27 -15.22 -0.04 6.27
C LEU A 27 -16.54 0.60 6.72
N LEU A 28 -17.48 0.83 5.80
CA LEU A 28 -18.80 1.38 6.13
C LEU A 28 -19.55 0.49 7.11
N ALA A 29 -19.59 -0.83 6.86
CA ALA A 29 -20.22 -1.78 7.77
C ALA A 29 -19.55 -1.85 9.16
N ALA A 30 -18.27 -1.48 9.26
CA ALA A 30 -17.58 -1.34 10.54
C ALA A 30 -17.95 -0.04 11.25
N ILE A 31 -17.97 1.09 10.52
CA ILE A 31 -18.34 2.40 11.07
C ILE A 31 -19.77 2.40 11.61
N GLU A 32 -20.72 1.76 10.93
CA GLU A 32 -22.11 1.62 11.39
C GLU A 32 -22.25 1.00 12.79
N LYS A 33 -21.26 0.22 13.23
CA LYS A 33 -21.24 -0.41 14.56
C LYS A 33 -20.62 0.48 15.64
N VAL A 34 -20.06 1.62 15.27
CA VAL A 34 -19.41 2.57 16.20
C VAL A 34 -20.34 3.75 16.44
N GLN A 35 -20.97 3.82 17.61
CA GLN A 35 -22.09 4.73 17.94
C GLN A 35 -21.83 6.22 17.70
N HIS A 36 -20.57 6.66 17.74
CA HIS A 36 -20.21 8.08 17.61
C HIS A 36 -19.57 8.42 16.24
N LEU A 37 -19.60 7.50 15.28
CA LEU A 37 -19.17 7.74 13.91
C LEU A 37 -20.35 7.67 12.94
N GLU A 38 -20.42 8.58 12.01
CA GLU A 38 -21.38 8.61 10.90
C GLU A 38 -20.64 8.63 9.57
N ALA A 39 -20.84 7.63 8.73
CA ALA A 39 -20.14 7.52 7.46
C ALA A 39 -20.99 7.94 6.27
N THR A 40 -20.37 8.68 5.36
CA THR A 40 -20.85 8.91 4.00
C THR A 40 -19.77 8.40 3.04
N VAL A 41 -20.15 7.91 1.87
CA VAL A 41 -19.20 7.46 0.85
C VAL A 41 -19.30 8.33 -0.39
N ILE A 42 -18.13 8.64 -0.94
CA ILE A 42 -17.96 9.19 -2.30
C ILE A 42 -17.07 8.23 -3.08
N VAL A 43 -17.55 7.84 -4.26
CA VAL A 43 -16.82 6.98 -5.18
C VAL A 43 -16.26 7.82 -6.32
N VAL A 44 -14.97 7.65 -6.58
CA VAL A 44 -14.28 8.20 -7.74
C VAL A 44 -14.26 7.13 -8.83
N THR A 45 -14.75 7.45 -10.03
CA THR A 45 -14.79 6.50 -11.17
C THR A 45 -13.38 6.22 -11.71
N ARG A 46 -13.27 5.25 -12.62
CA ARG A 46 -12.00 4.94 -13.33
C ARG A 46 -11.53 6.10 -14.22
N GLU A 47 -12.43 6.98 -14.66
CA GLU A 47 -12.11 8.20 -15.41
C GLU A 47 -11.72 9.37 -14.50
N GLY A 48 -11.86 9.20 -13.16
CA GLY A 48 -11.52 10.22 -12.16
C GLY A 48 -12.68 11.18 -11.86
N ARG A 49 -13.92 10.81 -12.17
CA ARG A 49 -15.12 11.61 -11.84
C ARG A 49 -15.58 11.27 -10.44
N TRP A 50 -15.98 12.26 -9.67
CA TRP A 50 -16.53 12.10 -8.33
C TRP A 50 -18.04 11.96 -8.41
N LEU A 51 -18.58 10.85 -7.92
CA LEU A 51 -20.02 10.62 -7.90
C LEU A 51 -20.67 11.35 -6.71
N GLY A 52 -21.92 11.78 -6.88
CA GLY A 52 -22.74 12.21 -5.76
C GLY A 52 -23.00 11.05 -4.76
N VAL A 53 -23.51 11.36 -3.56
CA VAL A 53 -23.74 10.37 -2.49
C VAL A 53 -24.63 9.22 -2.96
N ASP A 54 -25.78 9.53 -3.61
CA ASP A 54 -26.73 8.52 -4.07
C ASP A 54 -26.14 7.60 -5.15
N ASP A 55 -25.36 8.15 -6.08
CA ASP A 55 -24.72 7.37 -7.14
C ASP A 55 -23.52 6.57 -6.60
N SER A 56 -22.84 7.08 -5.58
CA SER A 56 -21.81 6.35 -4.85
C SER A 56 -22.39 5.12 -4.13
N GLN A 57 -23.55 5.24 -3.50
CA GLN A 57 -24.24 4.10 -2.87
C GLN A 57 -24.66 3.04 -3.91
N LYS A 58 -25.13 3.47 -5.08
CA LYS A 58 -25.42 2.55 -6.20
C LYS A 58 -24.16 1.85 -6.70
N ALA A 59 -23.06 2.59 -6.85
CA ALA A 59 -21.76 2.02 -7.27
C ALA A 59 -21.24 0.98 -6.28
N LEU A 60 -21.36 1.22 -4.98
CA LEU A 60 -21.03 0.24 -3.96
C LEU A 60 -21.88 -1.03 -4.10
N THR A 61 -23.18 -0.90 -4.27
CA THR A 61 -24.09 -2.04 -4.42
C THR A 61 -23.80 -2.85 -5.67
N ALA A 62 -23.52 -2.19 -6.79
CA ALA A 62 -23.23 -2.82 -8.07
C ALA A 62 -21.81 -3.42 -8.15
N GLY A 63 -20.88 -3.02 -7.25
CA GLY A 63 -19.48 -3.45 -7.27
C GLY A 63 -18.58 -2.70 -8.22
N THR A 64 -19.13 -1.75 -8.98
CA THR A 64 -18.39 -0.91 -9.92
C THR A 64 -19.09 0.43 -10.10
N ALA A 65 -18.34 1.49 -10.33
CA ALA A 65 -18.88 2.80 -10.69
C ALA A 65 -19.23 2.81 -12.19
N ARG A 66 -20.52 3.01 -12.50
CA ARG A 66 -20.97 3.27 -13.87
C ARG A 66 -20.86 4.76 -14.20
N GLU A 67 -20.88 5.10 -15.50
CA GLU A 67 -20.83 6.47 -15.99
C GLU A 67 -21.91 7.35 -15.34
N GLY A 68 -21.49 8.47 -14.79
CA GLY A 68 -22.32 9.45 -14.10
C GLY A 68 -21.45 10.40 -13.29
N GLY A 69 -21.98 11.54 -12.86
CA GLY A 69 -21.27 12.49 -12.01
C GLY A 69 -20.61 13.66 -12.75
N GLU A 70 -20.50 14.79 -12.07
CA GLU A 70 -19.85 15.99 -12.57
C GLU A 70 -18.34 15.96 -12.35
N LEU A 71 -17.58 16.49 -13.31
CA LEU A 71 -16.15 16.74 -13.21
C LEU A 71 -15.84 17.74 -12.10
N THR A 72 -14.91 17.44 -11.22
CA THR A 72 -14.83 18.10 -9.93
C THR A 72 -13.53 18.82 -9.62
N LEU A 73 -13.52 20.10 -9.85
CA LEU A 73 -12.89 21.05 -8.91
C LEU A 73 -13.70 21.16 -7.57
N GLN A 74 -14.82 20.46 -7.45
CA GLN A 74 -15.69 20.43 -6.27
C GLN A 74 -15.20 19.46 -5.18
N GLY A 75 -14.25 18.55 -5.49
CA GLY A 75 -13.75 17.56 -4.53
C GLY A 75 -13.27 18.17 -3.21
N ALA A 76 -12.46 19.23 -3.27
CA ALA A 76 -11.99 19.93 -2.08
C ALA A 76 -13.13 20.54 -1.25
N ARG A 77 -14.20 21.04 -1.91
CA ARG A 77 -15.38 21.59 -1.22
C ARG A 77 -16.22 20.50 -0.58
N VAL A 78 -16.39 19.37 -1.25
CA VAL A 78 -17.17 18.24 -0.72
C VAL A 78 -16.48 17.68 0.55
N VAL A 79 -15.15 17.50 0.54
CA VAL A 79 -14.45 16.90 1.67
C VAL A 79 -14.45 17.81 2.91
N SER A 80 -14.49 19.15 2.75
CA SER A 80 -14.50 20.10 3.87
C SER A 80 -15.81 20.11 4.69
N ASP A 81 -16.86 19.46 4.19
CA ASP A 81 -18.11 19.31 4.94
C ASP A 81 -18.04 18.19 6.00
N TYR A 82 -16.96 17.41 6.05
CA TYR A 82 -16.77 16.29 6.95
C TYR A 82 -15.70 16.58 8.02
N ASP A 83 -15.81 15.87 9.15
CA ASP A 83 -14.89 16.05 10.26
C ASP A 83 -13.59 15.25 10.07
N VAL A 84 -13.64 14.13 9.30
CA VAL A 84 -12.48 13.30 8.89
C VAL A 84 -12.76 12.68 7.52
N VAL A 85 -11.74 12.57 6.68
CA VAL A 85 -11.77 11.78 5.44
C VAL A 85 -11.02 10.47 5.64
N PHE A 86 -11.60 9.36 5.23
CA PHE A 86 -10.96 8.04 5.22
C PHE A 86 -10.74 7.63 3.75
N PRO A 87 -9.56 7.96 3.16
CA PRO A 87 -9.25 7.50 1.81
C PRO A 87 -8.95 6.00 1.84
N ILE A 88 -9.65 5.24 1.01
CA ILE A 88 -9.44 3.81 0.81
C ILE A 88 -9.25 3.49 -0.68
N MET A 89 -8.59 4.40 -1.38
CA MET A 89 -8.24 4.30 -2.79
C MET A 89 -6.85 3.68 -2.91
N HIS A 90 -6.77 2.49 -3.51
CA HIS A 90 -5.51 1.78 -3.68
C HIS A 90 -4.80 2.18 -4.98
N GLY A 91 -3.45 2.10 -4.99
CA GLY A 91 -2.60 2.35 -6.13
C GLY A 91 -2.46 3.82 -6.54
N PRO A 92 -2.06 4.10 -7.79
CA PRO A 92 -1.86 5.46 -8.30
C PRO A 92 -3.08 6.36 -8.10
N PHE A 93 -2.83 7.64 -7.79
CA PHE A 93 -3.78 8.69 -7.40
C PHE A 93 -4.41 8.51 -6.01
N GLY A 94 -4.34 7.32 -5.41
CA GLY A 94 -4.82 7.04 -4.06
C GLY A 94 -3.69 6.99 -3.03
N GLU A 95 -2.57 6.33 -3.36
CA GLU A 95 -1.45 6.08 -2.45
C GLU A 95 -0.18 6.87 -2.81
N ASP A 96 -0.20 7.73 -3.81
CA ASP A 96 0.97 8.42 -4.37
C ASP A 96 1.13 9.89 -3.92
N GLY A 97 0.33 10.33 -2.95
CA GLY A 97 0.32 11.70 -2.46
C GLY A 97 -0.65 12.63 -3.19
N THR A 98 -1.26 12.19 -4.30
CA THR A 98 -2.17 13.04 -5.11
C THR A 98 -3.45 13.38 -4.34
N VAL A 99 -4.18 12.39 -3.84
CA VAL A 99 -5.37 12.63 -3.03
C VAL A 99 -5.03 13.28 -1.70
N GLN A 100 -3.91 12.91 -1.08
CA GLN A 100 -3.43 13.51 0.14
C GLN A 100 -3.16 15.00 -0.03
N GLY A 101 -2.54 15.42 -1.15
CA GLY A 101 -2.32 16.82 -1.47
C GLY A 101 -3.61 17.62 -1.61
N MET A 102 -4.65 17.05 -2.18
CA MET A 102 -5.98 17.67 -2.24
C MET A 102 -6.58 17.84 -0.84
N LEU A 103 -6.46 16.81 0.03
CA LEU A 103 -6.97 16.84 1.40
C LEU A 103 -6.22 17.87 2.26
N GLU A 104 -4.89 18.03 2.05
CA GLU A 104 -4.10 19.09 2.68
C GLU A 104 -4.59 20.50 2.28
N LEU A 105 -4.82 20.72 0.99
CA LEU A 105 -5.33 22.01 0.49
C LEU A 105 -6.76 22.29 0.99
N ALA A 106 -7.57 21.27 1.22
CA ALA A 106 -8.91 21.39 1.79
C ALA A 106 -8.88 21.64 3.31
N GLY A 107 -7.74 21.44 3.98
CA GLY A 107 -7.58 21.64 5.42
C GLY A 107 -8.41 20.67 6.28
N VAL A 108 -8.67 19.45 5.77
CA VAL A 108 -9.49 18.44 6.46
C VAL A 108 -8.61 17.33 7.04
N PRO A 109 -8.88 16.84 8.27
CA PRO A 109 -8.22 15.65 8.81
C PRO A 109 -8.44 14.45 7.91
N TYR A 110 -7.43 13.62 7.70
CA TYR A 110 -7.59 12.39 6.93
C TYR A 110 -6.73 11.24 7.49
N VAL A 111 -7.25 10.03 7.32
CA VAL A 111 -6.61 8.79 7.77
C VAL A 111 -5.44 8.44 6.86
N GLY A 112 -4.34 7.99 7.46
CA GLY A 112 -3.17 7.47 6.74
C GLY A 112 -2.05 8.49 6.57
N CYS A 113 -1.09 8.13 5.76
CA CYS A 113 0.15 8.86 5.54
C CYS A 113 -0.05 10.20 4.83
N GLY A 114 0.87 11.14 5.05
CA GLY A 114 0.91 12.44 4.38
C GLY A 114 1.39 12.37 2.92
N VAL A 115 1.46 13.54 2.29
CA VAL A 115 1.86 13.68 0.86
C VAL A 115 3.26 13.10 0.60
N LEU A 116 4.25 13.48 1.41
CA LEU A 116 5.64 13.05 1.23
C LEU A 116 5.77 11.53 1.33
N THR A 117 5.27 10.98 2.42
CA THR A 117 5.33 9.54 2.71
C THR A 117 4.64 8.72 1.62
N SER A 118 3.42 9.10 1.25
CA SER A 118 2.65 8.42 0.20
C SER A 118 3.41 8.43 -1.14
N ALA A 119 3.96 9.58 -1.53
CA ALA A 119 4.73 9.71 -2.76
C ALA A 119 6.04 8.87 -2.74
N VAL A 120 6.75 8.87 -1.61
CA VAL A 120 8.00 8.10 -1.46
C VAL A 120 7.70 6.60 -1.43
N CYS A 121 6.72 6.13 -0.63
CA CYS A 121 6.40 4.72 -0.52
C CYS A 121 5.85 4.11 -1.82
N MET A 122 5.14 4.88 -2.63
CA MET A 122 4.70 4.45 -3.96
C MET A 122 5.89 4.27 -4.93
N ASP A 123 6.99 5.00 -4.75
CA ASP A 123 8.16 4.94 -5.60
C ASP A 123 9.22 3.99 -5.05
N LYS A 124 9.28 2.77 -5.59
CA LYS A 124 10.21 1.71 -5.14
C LYS A 124 11.67 2.16 -5.10
N ILE A 125 12.09 3.02 -6.03
CA ILE A 125 13.47 3.52 -6.09
C ILE A 125 13.71 4.49 -4.93
N MET A 126 12.82 5.47 -4.73
CA MET A 126 12.96 6.46 -3.65
C MET A 126 12.88 5.82 -2.27
N THR A 127 11.92 4.91 -2.05
CA THR A 127 11.85 4.11 -0.82
C THR A 127 13.16 3.41 -0.55
N LYS A 128 13.69 2.68 -1.53
CA LYS A 128 14.95 1.93 -1.37
C LYS A 128 16.15 2.83 -1.12
N GLU A 129 16.22 4.00 -1.73
CA GLU A 129 17.31 4.97 -1.49
C GLU A 129 17.26 5.52 -0.05
N VAL A 130 16.07 5.87 0.45
CA VAL A 130 15.91 6.32 1.85
C VAL A 130 16.28 5.21 2.84
N LEU A 131 15.78 4.01 2.61
CA LEU A 131 16.07 2.85 3.47
C LEU A 131 17.57 2.49 3.45
N ARG A 132 18.22 2.54 2.27
CA ARG A 132 19.65 2.28 2.11
C ARG A 132 20.51 3.32 2.85
N ALA A 133 20.13 4.59 2.78
CA ALA A 133 20.83 5.67 3.47
C ALA A 133 20.77 5.56 5.00
N ASN A 134 19.86 4.73 5.52
CA ASN A 134 19.63 4.51 6.95
C ASN A 134 19.90 3.05 7.38
N ASP A 135 20.67 2.29 6.61
CA ASP A 135 21.10 0.93 6.92
C ASP A 135 19.93 -0.05 7.22
N ILE A 136 18.79 0.14 6.56
CA ILE A 136 17.70 -0.84 6.59
C ILE A 136 18.02 -1.95 5.58
N PRO A 137 18.10 -3.22 6.00
CA PRO A 137 18.39 -4.33 5.12
C PRO A 137 17.36 -4.49 4.02
N GLN A 138 17.80 -4.62 2.77
CA GLN A 138 16.95 -4.82 1.60
C GLN A 138 17.71 -5.58 0.51
N VAL A 139 17.00 -6.18 -0.43
CA VAL A 139 17.61 -6.88 -1.55
C VAL A 139 18.40 -5.92 -2.42
N ARG A 140 19.51 -6.40 -3.03
CA ARG A 140 20.31 -5.60 -3.97
C ARG A 140 19.49 -5.28 -5.22
N TYR A 141 19.71 -4.10 -5.80
CA TYR A 141 18.96 -3.64 -6.96
C TYR A 141 19.78 -2.74 -7.88
N VAL A 142 19.29 -2.60 -9.10
CA VAL A 142 19.74 -1.61 -10.10
C VAL A 142 18.52 -0.80 -10.53
N SER A 143 18.58 0.52 -10.34
CA SER A 143 17.55 1.43 -10.82
C SER A 143 17.91 1.99 -12.19
N LEU A 144 16.91 2.24 -13.03
CA LEU A 144 17.14 2.78 -14.38
C LEU A 144 16.00 3.71 -14.83
N SER A 145 16.36 4.65 -15.71
CA SER A 145 15.40 5.46 -16.43
C SER A 145 15.27 5.01 -17.88
N ARG A 146 14.10 5.26 -18.49
CA ARG A 146 13.89 5.01 -19.93
C ARG A 146 14.94 5.71 -20.80
N ARG A 147 15.36 6.92 -20.40
CA ARG A 147 16.41 7.68 -21.11
C ARG A 147 17.76 6.97 -21.01
N ALA A 148 18.20 6.62 -19.80
CA ALA A 148 19.47 5.92 -19.60
C ALA A 148 19.50 4.59 -20.38
N TYR A 149 18.41 3.81 -20.29
CA TYR A 149 18.31 2.55 -21.03
C TYR A 149 18.33 2.71 -22.54
N LYS A 150 17.75 3.77 -23.11
CA LYS A 150 17.85 4.07 -24.55
C LYS A 150 19.25 4.51 -24.96
N THR A 151 20.01 5.18 -24.09
CA THR A 151 21.35 5.69 -24.37
C THR A 151 22.38 4.58 -24.33
N ASP A 152 22.35 3.72 -23.31
CA ASP A 152 23.30 2.63 -23.12
C ASP A 152 22.59 1.43 -22.46
N PRO A 153 21.92 0.58 -23.25
CA PRO A 153 21.26 -0.62 -22.72
C PRO A 153 22.25 -1.60 -22.10
N GLU A 154 23.45 -1.76 -22.71
CA GLU A 154 24.40 -2.77 -22.26
C GLU A 154 25.02 -2.44 -20.91
N ALA A 155 25.27 -1.18 -20.60
CA ALA A 155 25.72 -0.77 -19.27
C ALA A 155 24.69 -1.17 -18.19
N ILE A 156 23.40 -0.96 -18.46
CA ILE A 156 22.32 -1.34 -17.54
C ILE A 156 22.19 -2.86 -17.41
N LEU A 157 22.21 -3.59 -18.54
CA LEU A 157 22.14 -5.05 -18.55
C LEU A 157 23.34 -5.67 -17.83
N SER A 158 24.54 -5.13 -18.06
CA SER A 158 25.75 -5.56 -17.36
C SER A 158 25.64 -5.35 -15.85
N ALA A 159 25.18 -4.17 -15.42
CA ALA A 159 24.93 -3.91 -14.00
C ALA A 159 23.88 -4.87 -13.41
N ALA A 160 22.76 -5.11 -14.11
CA ALA A 160 21.74 -6.04 -13.66
C ALA A 160 22.26 -7.47 -13.51
N ARG A 161 23.10 -7.94 -14.42
CA ARG A 161 23.75 -9.27 -14.37
C ARG A 161 24.69 -9.47 -13.18
N THR A 162 25.11 -8.39 -12.49
CA THR A 162 25.88 -8.50 -11.23
C THR A 162 25.01 -8.87 -10.03
N LEU A 163 23.69 -8.79 -10.16
CA LEU A 163 22.74 -9.23 -9.15
C LEU A 163 22.52 -10.74 -9.23
N SER A 164 22.15 -11.35 -8.11
CA SER A 164 21.81 -12.78 -8.07
C SER A 164 20.47 -13.05 -8.78
N ALA A 165 20.43 -14.08 -9.62
CA ALA A 165 19.20 -14.59 -10.21
C ALA A 165 18.35 -15.37 -9.17
N PRO A 166 17.03 -15.50 -9.37
CA PRO A 166 16.26 -14.86 -10.42
C PRO A 166 16.18 -13.34 -10.24
N TRP A 167 15.98 -12.59 -11.30
CA TRP A 167 15.78 -11.14 -11.24
C TRP A 167 14.29 -10.82 -11.23
N PHE A 168 13.90 -9.80 -10.43
CA PHE A 168 12.56 -9.22 -10.46
C PHE A 168 12.63 -7.84 -11.09
N VAL A 169 12.07 -7.71 -12.29
CA VAL A 169 12.03 -6.44 -13.04
C VAL A 169 10.67 -5.80 -12.82
N LYS A 170 10.65 -4.57 -12.29
CA LYS A 170 9.43 -3.88 -11.84
C LYS A 170 9.40 -2.44 -12.35
N PRO A 171 8.22 -1.89 -12.71
CA PRO A 171 8.03 -0.43 -12.80
C PRO A 171 8.32 0.22 -11.43
N ALA A 172 8.82 1.46 -11.44
CA ALA A 172 9.16 2.14 -10.18
C ALA A 172 7.93 2.53 -9.35
N ASN A 173 6.81 2.88 -9.99
CA ASN A 173 5.66 3.54 -9.36
C ASN A 173 4.34 2.80 -9.62
N LEU A 174 4.27 1.50 -9.38
CA LEU A 174 3.03 0.72 -9.45
C LEU A 174 2.94 -0.26 -8.29
N GLY A 175 1.70 -0.53 -7.85
CA GLY A 175 1.34 -1.53 -6.86
C GLY A 175 0.91 -2.86 -7.48
N SER A 176 0.40 -3.76 -6.63
CA SER A 176 -0.31 -5.01 -6.99
C SER A 176 0.38 -5.88 -8.03
N SER A 177 1.72 -5.91 -8.06
CA SER A 177 2.52 -6.70 -9.02
C SER A 177 2.28 -6.38 -10.51
N VAL A 178 1.61 -5.27 -10.84
CA VAL A 178 1.39 -4.85 -12.23
C VAL A 178 2.71 -4.54 -12.92
N GLY A 179 2.95 -5.18 -14.07
CA GLY A 179 4.17 -4.99 -14.86
C GLY A 179 5.44 -5.60 -14.25
N VAL A 180 5.32 -6.45 -13.23
CA VAL A 180 6.44 -7.19 -12.65
C VAL A 180 6.73 -8.45 -13.46
N SER A 181 8.02 -8.72 -13.69
CA SER A 181 8.51 -9.93 -14.36
C SER A 181 9.57 -10.63 -13.53
N LYS A 182 9.39 -11.93 -13.26
CA LYS A 182 10.43 -12.82 -12.71
C LYS A 182 11.24 -13.39 -13.87
N VAL A 183 12.55 -13.19 -13.85
CA VAL A 183 13.48 -13.55 -14.95
C VAL A 183 14.54 -14.49 -14.40
N GLY A 184 14.61 -15.70 -14.93
CA GLY A 184 15.63 -16.70 -14.58
C GLY A 184 16.83 -16.74 -15.53
N ASP A 185 16.63 -16.33 -16.78
CA ASP A 185 17.66 -16.35 -17.84
C ASP A 185 18.10 -14.92 -18.18
N PRO A 186 19.42 -14.61 -18.13
CA PRO A 186 19.96 -13.29 -18.46
C PRO A 186 19.55 -12.77 -19.85
N SER A 187 19.29 -13.66 -20.82
CA SER A 187 18.85 -13.29 -22.17
C SER A 187 17.46 -12.62 -22.19
N GLN A 188 16.65 -12.84 -21.16
CA GLN A 188 15.29 -12.29 -21.05
C GLN A 188 15.26 -10.91 -20.37
N LEU A 189 16.36 -10.45 -19.75
CA LEU A 189 16.42 -9.18 -19.02
C LEU A 189 16.03 -7.97 -19.88
N ASP A 190 16.52 -7.90 -21.13
CA ASP A 190 16.19 -6.80 -22.05
C ASP A 190 14.69 -6.70 -22.29
N ALA A 191 14.03 -7.82 -22.58
CA ALA A 191 12.61 -7.86 -22.83
C ALA A 191 11.80 -7.46 -21.59
N ALA A 192 12.18 -7.94 -20.41
CA ALA A 192 11.53 -7.62 -19.14
C ALA A 192 11.67 -6.12 -18.78
N ILE A 193 12.87 -5.55 -18.96
CA ILE A 193 13.11 -4.11 -18.72
C ILE A 193 12.26 -3.26 -19.66
N ARG A 194 12.20 -3.61 -20.96
CA ARG A 194 11.35 -2.91 -21.93
C ARG A 194 9.87 -3.01 -21.58
N ALA A 195 9.43 -4.16 -21.09
CA ALA A 195 8.05 -4.35 -20.63
C ALA A 195 7.74 -3.45 -19.43
N ALA A 196 8.56 -3.45 -18.38
CA ALA A 196 8.39 -2.59 -17.21
C ALA A 196 8.39 -1.09 -17.58
N LEU A 197 9.25 -0.67 -18.51
CA LEU A 197 9.30 0.71 -18.99
C LEU A 197 8.09 1.14 -19.82
N LYS A 198 7.18 0.25 -20.23
CA LYS A 198 5.89 0.66 -20.83
C LYS A 198 4.99 1.34 -19.81
N PHE A 199 5.05 0.94 -18.55
CA PHE A 199 4.23 1.45 -17.45
C PHE A 199 4.74 2.75 -16.83
N GLY A 200 6.00 3.13 -17.08
CA GLY A 200 6.56 4.33 -16.48
C GLY A 200 7.88 4.77 -17.09
N ARG A 201 8.40 5.90 -16.64
CA ARG A 201 9.70 6.43 -17.11
C ARG A 201 10.90 5.80 -16.39
N ARG A 202 10.67 5.06 -15.31
CA ARG A 202 11.71 4.39 -14.51
C ARG A 202 11.31 2.95 -14.20
N ALA A 203 12.32 2.10 -14.03
CA ALA A 203 12.17 0.72 -13.61
C ALA A 203 13.29 0.35 -12.64
N ILE A 204 13.11 -0.76 -11.93
CA ILE A 204 14.08 -1.35 -11.02
C ILE A 204 14.27 -2.83 -11.35
N VAL A 205 15.49 -3.31 -11.25
CA VAL A 205 15.84 -4.73 -11.31
C VAL A 205 16.34 -5.12 -9.94
N GLU A 206 15.68 -6.06 -9.29
CA GLU A 206 16.03 -6.55 -7.96
C GLU A 206 16.59 -7.97 -8.03
N ALA A 207 17.58 -8.25 -7.17
CA ALA A 207 18.06 -9.60 -6.94
C ALA A 207 16.95 -10.44 -6.30
N GLY A 208 16.72 -11.64 -6.80
CA GLY A 208 15.91 -12.64 -6.11
C GLY A 208 16.68 -13.23 -4.94
N VAL A 209 15.94 -13.55 -3.90
CA VAL A 209 16.44 -14.32 -2.76
C VAL A 209 15.76 -15.69 -2.80
N PRO A 210 16.52 -16.80 -2.87
CA PRO A 210 15.92 -18.12 -2.93
C PRO A 210 15.32 -18.53 -1.59
N ASP A 211 14.30 -19.37 -1.64
CA ASP A 211 13.68 -20.02 -0.48
C ASP A 211 13.28 -19.05 0.65
N VAL A 212 12.70 -17.91 0.27
CA VAL A 212 12.22 -16.92 1.23
C VAL A 212 10.83 -17.25 1.73
N ARG A 213 10.56 -16.84 2.96
CA ARG A 213 9.23 -16.69 3.54
C ARG A 213 8.82 -15.22 3.42
N GLU A 214 7.59 -14.97 2.99
CA GLU A 214 7.03 -13.62 2.90
C GLU A 214 6.30 -13.31 4.21
N LEU A 215 6.89 -12.43 5.02
CA LEU A 215 6.41 -12.05 6.34
C LEU A 215 5.91 -10.60 6.30
N GLU A 216 4.78 -10.34 6.96
CA GLU A 216 4.14 -9.04 6.97
C GLU A 216 3.82 -8.59 8.40
N ILE A 217 3.92 -7.29 8.65
CA ILE A 217 3.43 -6.65 9.87
C ILE A 217 2.52 -5.47 9.53
N ALA A 218 1.57 -5.22 10.41
CA ALA A 218 0.75 -4.02 10.39
C ALA A 218 1.27 -3.02 11.44
N ILE A 219 1.46 -1.76 11.05
CA ILE A 219 1.88 -0.69 11.96
C ILE A 219 0.75 0.30 12.10
N LEU A 220 0.53 0.78 13.33
CA LEU A 220 -0.53 1.69 13.71
C LEU A 220 0.02 2.76 14.67
N GLY A 221 -0.25 4.03 14.37
CA GLY A 221 0.13 5.17 15.21
C GLY A 221 0.70 6.33 14.41
N ASN A 222 0.90 7.46 15.08
CA ASN A 222 1.62 8.62 14.59
C ASN A 222 3.06 8.57 15.16
N ASP A 223 3.45 9.43 16.09
CA ASP A 223 4.80 9.53 16.66
C ASP A 223 5.25 8.29 17.43
N ASN A 224 4.31 7.57 18.05
CA ASN A 224 4.55 6.36 18.82
C ASN A 224 3.91 5.12 18.16
N PRO A 225 4.41 4.70 16.99
CA PRO A 225 3.82 3.59 16.25
C PRO A 225 4.05 2.25 16.97
N ARG A 226 3.08 1.36 16.82
CA ARG A 226 3.12 -0.01 17.33
C ARG A 226 3.01 -0.99 16.18
N ALA A 227 3.77 -2.08 16.26
CA ALA A 227 3.66 -3.19 15.32
C ALA A 227 2.72 -4.29 15.86
N SER A 228 1.99 -4.91 14.96
CA SER A 228 1.21 -6.12 15.20
C SER A 228 2.10 -7.35 15.45
N PRO A 229 1.53 -8.50 15.81
CA PRO A 229 2.17 -9.80 15.56
C PRO A 229 2.59 -9.94 14.09
N VAL A 230 3.61 -10.76 13.82
CA VAL A 230 4.06 -11.05 12.45
C VAL A 230 3.16 -12.11 11.83
N GLY A 231 2.70 -11.86 10.62
CA GLY A 231 1.99 -12.83 9.79
C GLY A 231 2.84 -13.28 8.61
N GLU A 232 2.45 -14.39 8.03
CA GLU A 232 3.04 -14.95 6.83
C GLU A 232 1.99 -15.17 5.76
N ILE A 233 2.36 -14.88 4.52
CA ILE A 233 1.54 -15.23 3.36
C ILE A 233 2.21 -16.34 2.57
N THR A 234 1.47 -17.41 2.30
CA THR A 234 1.90 -18.52 1.44
C THR A 234 0.94 -18.67 0.27
N TYR A 235 1.45 -19.04 -0.88
CA TYR A 235 0.65 -19.21 -2.10
C TYR A 235 1.14 -20.41 -2.90
N LYS A 236 0.23 -20.96 -3.73
CA LYS A 236 0.49 -22.18 -4.51
C LYS A 236 1.25 -21.92 -5.82
N ALA A 237 1.38 -20.65 -6.24
CA ALA A 237 2.04 -20.26 -7.48
C ALA A 237 3.54 -19.98 -7.26
N ASP A 238 4.35 -20.07 -8.32
CA ASP A 238 5.78 -19.76 -8.29
C ASP A 238 6.08 -18.26 -8.03
N PHE A 239 5.06 -17.41 -8.09
CA PHE A 239 5.15 -15.97 -7.88
C PHE A 239 3.79 -15.38 -7.47
N TYR A 240 3.79 -14.43 -6.52
CA TYR A 240 2.60 -13.74 -6.02
C TYR A 240 2.24 -12.57 -6.94
N ASP A 241 1.61 -12.89 -8.07
CA ASP A 241 1.13 -11.92 -9.05
C ASP A 241 -0.27 -11.35 -8.71
N TYR A 242 -0.77 -10.45 -9.56
CA TYR A 242 -2.08 -9.82 -9.40
C TYR A 242 -3.23 -10.85 -9.30
N GLU A 243 -3.19 -11.88 -10.15
CA GLU A 243 -4.21 -12.90 -10.22
C GLU A 243 -4.23 -13.78 -8.95
N THR A 244 -3.03 -14.11 -8.43
CA THR A 244 -2.87 -14.87 -7.18
C THR A 244 -3.33 -14.06 -5.96
N LYS A 245 -3.13 -12.74 -5.97
CA LYS A 245 -3.52 -11.84 -4.86
C LYS A 245 -5.03 -11.74 -4.67
N TYR A 246 -5.80 -11.77 -5.76
CA TYR A 246 -7.23 -11.44 -5.75
C TYR A 246 -8.14 -12.62 -6.11
N THR A 247 -7.59 -13.84 -6.34
CA THR A 247 -8.37 -15.06 -6.55
C THR A 247 -8.48 -15.85 -5.25
N ASP A 248 -9.71 -16.07 -4.79
CA ASP A 248 -10.00 -16.79 -3.55
C ASP A 248 -9.35 -18.19 -3.53
N GLY A 249 -8.70 -18.52 -2.42
CA GLY A 249 -8.09 -19.82 -2.15
C GLY A 249 -6.66 -20.02 -2.70
N ASN A 250 -6.08 -19.04 -3.38
CA ASN A 250 -4.70 -19.11 -3.89
C ASN A 250 -3.65 -18.69 -2.85
N ALA A 251 -4.01 -17.86 -1.88
CA ALA A 251 -3.16 -17.44 -0.79
C ALA A 251 -3.69 -17.93 0.56
N GLN A 252 -2.79 -18.30 1.47
CA GLN A 252 -3.10 -18.65 2.85
C GLN A 252 -2.37 -17.69 3.78
N LEU A 253 -3.07 -17.25 4.83
CA LEU A 253 -2.54 -16.37 5.86
C LEU A 253 -2.29 -17.17 7.13
N HIS A 254 -1.07 -17.12 7.65
CA HIS A 254 -0.66 -17.74 8.91
C HIS A 254 -0.38 -16.63 9.92
N ILE A 255 -1.29 -16.44 10.90
CA ILE A 255 -1.22 -15.36 11.90
C ILE A 255 -1.49 -15.92 13.30
N PRO A 256 -0.54 -15.80 14.23
CA PRO A 256 0.84 -15.40 14.00
C PRO A 256 1.59 -16.44 13.15
N THR A 257 2.71 -16.02 12.55
CA THR A 257 3.64 -16.93 11.88
C THR A 257 4.33 -17.86 12.90
N ASP A 258 4.84 -18.99 12.42
CA ASP A 258 5.73 -19.89 13.20
C ASP A 258 7.23 -19.55 13.04
N ALA A 259 7.56 -18.39 12.46
CA ALA A 259 8.94 -17.92 12.37
C ALA A 259 9.57 -17.75 13.76
N PRO A 260 10.90 -17.90 13.90
CA PRO A 260 11.59 -17.74 15.17
C PRO A 260 11.30 -16.39 15.85
N GLU A 261 11.19 -16.39 17.19
CA GLU A 261 10.80 -15.19 17.96
C GLU A 261 11.76 -14.02 17.77
N ASP A 262 13.06 -14.29 17.68
CA ASP A 262 14.10 -13.29 17.43
C ASP A 262 13.96 -12.67 16.03
N VAL A 263 13.56 -13.46 15.03
CA VAL A 263 13.24 -12.97 13.67
C VAL A 263 12.00 -12.07 13.71
N CYS A 264 10.94 -12.49 14.41
CA CYS A 264 9.74 -11.68 14.56
C CYS A 264 10.03 -10.34 15.25
N LYS A 265 10.80 -10.33 16.34
CA LYS A 265 11.24 -9.10 17.01
C LYS A 265 12.04 -8.19 16.08
N LYS A 266 13.00 -8.75 15.34
CA LYS A 266 13.80 -8.01 14.37
C LYS A 266 12.94 -7.38 13.28
N ILE A 267 11.92 -8.09 12.75
CA ILE A 267 10.98 -7.58 11.76
C ILE A 267 10.18 -6.41 12.33
N GLN A 268 9.65 -6.53 13.54
CA GLN A 268 8.90 -5.47 14.19
C GLN A 268 9.76 -4.22 14.42
N GLU A 269 11.00 -4.37 14.89
CA GLU A 269 11.95 -3.26 15.10
C GLU A 269 12.30 -2.57 13.77
N LEU A 270 12.65 -3.34 12.74
CA LEU A 270 12.97 -2.80 11.42
C LEU A 270 11.77 -2.10 10.79
N GLY A 271 10.57 -2.66 10.94
CA GLY A 271 9.35 -2.07 10.41
C GLY A 271 9.00 -0.75 11.09
N ILE A 272 9.05 -0.69 12.42
CA ILE A 272 8.84 0.56 13.18
C ILE A 272 9.87 1.61 12.77
N ARG A 273 11.15 1.22 12.68
CA ARG A 273 12.21 2.14 12.25
C ARG A 273 11.98 2.66 10.83
N ALA A 274 11.61 1.81 9.88
CA ALA A 274 11.32 2.21 8.51
C ALA A 274 10.08 3.13 8.44
N TYR A 275 9.05 2.83 9.20
CA TYR A 275 7.83 3.64 9.34
C TYR A 275 8.15 5.07 9.80
N GLN A 276 8.97 5.19 10.85
CA GLN A 276 9.41 6.48 11.38
C GLN A 276 10.32 7.24 10.42
N LEU A 277 11.29 6.55 9.78
CA LEU A 277 12.20 7.16 8.79
C LEU A 277 11.48 7.74 7.57
N LEU A 278 10.36 7.13 7.18
CA LEU A 278 9.55 7.56 6.04
C LEU A 278 8.45 8.54 6.44
N ASP A 279 8.41 8.99 7.70
CA ASP A 279 7.38 9.90 8.24
C ASP A 279 5.96 9.35 8.03
N CYS A 280 5.78 8.04 8.24
CA CYS A 280 4.48 7.41 8.16
C CYS A 280 3.57 7.84 9.32
N ALA A 281 2.26 7.88 9.07
CA ALA A 281 1.26 8.22 10.08
C ALA A 281 -0.01 7.38 9.88
N GLY A 282 -0.73 7.15 10.97
CA GLY A 282 -1.96 6.37 10.99
C GLY A 282 -1.72 4.89 10.81
N LEU A 283 -1.44 4.45 9.59
CA LEU A 283 -1.26 3.03 9.27
C LEU A 283 -0.25 2.78 8.15
N ALA A 284 0.38 1.62 8.18
CA ALA A 284 1.04 1.00 7.03
C ALA A 284 1.16 -0.52 7.23
N ARG A 285 1.18 -1.29 6.14
CA ARG A 285 1.67 -2.68 6.15
C ARG A 285 3.09 -2.68 5.63
N VAL A 286 3.97 -3.38 6.34
CA VAL A 286 5.37 -3.52 5.96
C VAL A 286 5.65 -4.98 5.66
N ASP A 287 6.17 -5.22 4.46
CA ASP A 287 6.37 -6.54 3.89
C ASP A 287 7.87 -6.89 3.88
N PHE A 288 8.21 -8.11 4.29
CA PHE A 288 9.58 -8.58 4.45
C PHE A 288 9.82 -9.91 3.75
N PHE A 289 11.04 -10.10 3.28
CA PHE A 289 11.58 -11.42 2.93
C PHE A 289 12.45 -11.94 4.07
N TYR A 290 12.13 -13.12 4.57
CA TYR A 290 12.94 -13.86 5.54
C TYR A 290 13.54 -15.09 4.87
N GLN A 291 14.87 -15.24 4.93
CA GLN A 291 15.58 -16.41 4.41
C GLN A 291 16.00 -17.32 5.57
N PRO A 292 15.30 -18.45 5.82
CA PRO A 292 15.58 -19.32 6.97
C PRO A 292 16.99 -19.87 6.99
N GLN A 293 17.59 -20.18 5.83
CA GLN A 293 18.92 -20.80 5.75
C GLN A 293 20.04 -19.87 6.25
N THR A 294 19.86 -18.56 6.15
CA THR A 294 20.87 -17.57 6.53
C THR A 294 20.46 -16.72 7.73
N GLY A 295 19.19 -16.77 8.14
CA GLY A 295 18.62 -15.88 9.16
C GLY A 295 18.49 -14.42 8.69
N GLN A 296 18.66 -14.15 7.39
CA GLN A 296 18.58 -12.80 6.84
C GLN A 296 17.13 -12.35 6.70
N VAL A 297 16.89 -11.08 7.03
CA VAL A 297 15.62 -10.38 6.86
C VAL A 297 15.85 -9.18 5.97
N PHE A 298 15.03 -9.01 4.95
CA PHE A 298 15.07 -7.89 4.02
C PHE A 298 13.71 -7.21 3.99
N LEU A 299 13.68 -5.88 4.17
CA LEU A 299 12.47 -5.12 3.94
C LEU A 299 12.20 -5.05 2.43
N ASN A 300 11.00 -5.41 2.02
CA ASN A 300 10.55 -5.38 0.62
C ASN A 300 9.89 -4.06 0.27
N GLU A 301 8.74 -3.75 0.89
CA GLU A 301 7.97 -2.54 0.62
C GLU A 301 7.13 -2.10 1.83
N LEU A 302 6.65 -0.85 1.80
CA LEU A 302 5.65 -0.30 2.71
C LEU A 302 4.40 0.08 1.90
N ASN A 303 3.24 -0.40 2.36
CA ASN A 303 1.93 -0.11 1.77
C ASN A 303 1.18 0.85 2.69
N THR A 304 0.98 2.08 2.23
CA THR A 304 0.40 3.18 3.03
C THR A 304 -1.12 3.15 3.12
N ILE A 305 -1.79 2.47 2.17
CA ILE A 305 -3.23 2.14 2.22
C ILE A 305 -3.38 0.64 1.92
N PRO A 306 -3.05 -0.25 2.87
CA PRO A 306 -3.15 -1.70 2.65
C PRO A 306 -4.60 -2.12 2.46
N GLY A 307 -4.82 -3.31 1.87
CA GLY A 307 -6.15 -3.90 1.77
C GLY A 307 -6.87 -3.90 3.13
N PHE A 308 -8.12 -3.49 3.15
CA PHE A 308 -8.84 -3.17 4.39
C PHE A 308 -10.19 -3.90 4.51
N THR A 309 -10.31 -5.10 3.94
CA THR A 309 -11.43 -6.00 4.22
C THR A 309 -11.13 -6.82 5.49
N PRO A 310 -12.15 -7.37 6.19
CA PRO A 310 -11.91 -8.26 7.34
C PRO A 310 -11.05 -9.50 7.01
N SER A 311 -10.96 -9.89 5.74
CA SER A 311 -10.10 -10.98 5.27
C SER A 311 -8.69 -10.54 4.89
N SER A 312 -8.44 -9.23 4.78
CA SER A 312 -7.13 -8.68 4.43
C SER A 312 -6.12 -8.85 5.56
N MET A 313 -4.85 -8.99 5.21
CA MET A 313 -3.75 -9.21 6.17
C MET A 313 -3.70 -8.11 7.25
N PHE A 314 -3.78 -6.82 6.88
CA PHE A 314 -3.64 -5.71 7.82
C PHE A 314 -4.65 -5.77 8.99
N PRO A 315 -5.99 -5.86 8.78
CA PRO A 315 -6.94 -6.01 9.87
C PRO A 315 -6.76 -7.32 10.65
N LYS A 316 -6.45 -8.43 9.99
CA LYS A 316 -6.24 -9.73 10.65
C LYS A 316 -5.04 -9.74 11.58
N LEU A 317 -3.96 -9.06 11.20
CA LEU A 317 -2.79 -8.88 12.05
C LEU A 317 -3.15 -8.12 13.34
N TRP A 318 -3.96 -7.07 13.23
CA TRP A 318 -4.41 -6.32 14.40
C TRP A 318 -5.44 -7.09 15.23
N GLU A 319 -6.32 -7.86 14.61
CA GLU A 319 -7.24 -8.75 15.33
C GLU A 319 -6.47 -9.79 16.17
N ALA A 320 -5.44 -10.41 15.60
CA ALA A 320 -4.53 -11.30 16.33
C ALA A 320 -3.74 -10.57 17.43
N GLY A 321 -3.47 -9.27 17.25
CA GLY A 321 -2.89 -8.37 18.26
C GLY A 321 -3.88 -7.86 19.31
N GLY A 322 -5.13 -8.33 19.30
CA GLY A 322 -6.17 -7.96 20.27
C GLY A 322 -6.90 -6.65 19.95
N VAL A 323 -6.79 -6.12 18.73
CA VAL A 323 -7.52 -4.93 18.27
C VAL A 323 -8.58 -5.35 17.25
N PRO A 324 -9.86 -5.47 17.66
CA PRO A 324 -10.96 -5.82 16.76
C PRO A 324 -11.16 -4.78 15.65
N TYR A 325 -11.68 -5.23 14.50
CA TYR A 325 -11.81 -4.41 13.29
C TYR A 325 -12.52 -3.06 13.51
N GLY A 326 -13.65 -3.04 14.26
CA GLY A 326 -14.35 -1.78 14.59
C GLY A 326 -13.49 -0.82 15.42
N ARG A 327 -12.74 -1.35 16.41
CA ARG A 327 -11.84 -0.54 17.24
C ARG A 327 -10.63 -0.03 16.43
N LEU A 328 -10.16 -0.82 15.47
CA LEU A 328 -9.11 -0.40 14.54
C LEU A 328 -9.56 0.82 13.72
N VAL A 329 -10.78 0.78 13.18
CA VAL A 329 -11.36 1.90 12.41
C VAL A 329 -11.48 3.15 13.27
N GLU A 330 -12.04 3.02 14.48
CA GLU A 330 -12.18 4.11 15.44
C GLU A 330 -10.81 4.76 15.75
N HIS A 331 -9.80 3.92 16.04
CA HIS A 331 -8.44 4.38 16.36
C HIS A 331 -7.79 5.12 15.19
N LEU A 332 -8.01 4.68 13.94
CA LEU A 332 -7.49 5.37 12.76
C LEU A 332 -8.13 6.75 12.58
N VAL A 333 -9.42 6.91 12.89
CA VAL A 333 -10.09 8.21 12.88
C VAL A 333 -9.53 9.12 13.98
N GLU A 334 -9.30 8.60 15.19
CA GLU A 334 -8.67 9.32 16.30
C GLU A 334 -7.26 9.84 15.90
N LEU A 335 -6.41 8.97 15.32
CA LEU A 335 -5.07 9.31 14.86
C LEU A 335 -5.07 10.39 13.76
N ALA A 336 -6.03 10.35 12.85
CA ALA A 336 -6.18 11.39 11.82
C ALA A 336 -6.49 12.76 12.43
N GLN A 337 -7.37 12.81 13.44
CA GLN A 337 -7.71 14.04 14.15
C GLN A 337 -6.54 14.56 15.01
N GLU A 338 -5.80 13.66 15.66
CA GLU A 338 -4.60 13.98 16.43
C GLU A 338 -3.55 14.66 15.54
N ARG A 339 -3.14 13.99 14.45
CA ARG A 339 -2.16 14.53 13.50
C ARG A 339 -2.56 15.88 12.91
N HIS A 340 -3.83 16.07 12.62
CA HIS A 340 -4.32 17.34 12.08
C HIS A 340 -4.19 18.47 13.09
N LYS A 341 -4.47 18.22 14.38
CA LYS A 341 -4.31 19.24 15.43
C LYS A 341 -2.86 19.64 15.68
N GLU A 342 -1.92 18.71 15.56
CA GLU A 342 -0.49 18.96 15.75
C GLU A 342 0.12 19.84 14.64
N ARG A 343 -0.56 19.93 13.48
CA ARG A 343 -0.12 20.73 12.33
C ARG A 343 -0.69 22.15 12.32
N GLN A 344 -1.64 22.46 13.20
CA GLN A 344 -2.22 23.81 13.37
C GLN A 344 -1.46 24.60 14.42
#